data_a99ed19a88190a2a0f2e98f2f1b42c44
#
_entry.id   a99ed19a88190a2a0f2e98f2f1b42c44
#
_cell.length_a   1.000
_cell.length_b   1.000
_cell.length_c   1.000
_cell.angle_alpha   90.00
_cell.angle_beta   90.00
_cell.angle_gamma   90.00
#
_symmetry.space_group_name_H-M   'P 1'
#
loop_
_entity.id
_entity.type
_entity.pdbx_description
1 polymer ?
#
loop_
_entity_poly.entity_id
_entity_poly.type
_entity_poly.pdbx_seq_one_letter_code
_entity_poly.pdbx_strand_id
1 'polypeptide(L)' 'MSREFKKATGLTVHRYIVKAKLDFCKKLIEEGKPIVDVAHICGLGSYNNLFRAFKREFGITPKEYYNQIKKSK' A
#
# COMPACT_ATOMS: atom_id res chain seq x y z
N MET A 1 -20.58 -16.01 7.08
CA MET A 1 -19.55 -15.37 7.31
C MET A 1 -19.23 -14.40 6.30
N SER A 2 -18.80 -14.79 5.26
CA SER A 2 -18.49 -13.87 4.30
C SER A 2 -19.66 -13.03 3.95
N ARG A 3 -20.83 -13.54 4.10
CA ARG A 3 -21.97 -12.89 3.79
C ARG A 3 -22.22 -11.69 4.63
N GLU A 4 -22.09 -11.82 5.90
CA GLU A 4 -22.27 -10.83 6.74
C GLU A 4 -21.22 -9.79 6.59
N PHE A 5 -20.05 -10.24 6.31
CA PHE A 5 -18.96 -9.41 6.07
C PHE A 5 -19.26 -8.52 4.90
N LYS A 6 -19.73 -9.08 3.82
CA LYS A 6 -20.04 -8.42 2.68
C LYS A 6 -21.17 -7.46 2.87
N LYS A 7 -22.14 -7.83 3.58
CA LYS A 7 -23.20 -7.07 3.83
C LYS A 7 -22.89 -5.86 4.63
N ALA A 8 -22.19 -6.01 5.69
CA ALA A 8 -21.85 -4.95 6.53
C ALA A 8 -20.96 -3.96 5.87
N THR A 9 -20.15 -4.44 4.99
CA THR A 9 -19.23 -3.55 4.38
C THR A 9 -18.88 -4.02 3.05
N GLY A 10 -19.77 -3.94 2.17
CA GLY A 10 -19.51 -4.33 0.82
C GLY A 10 -18.24 -3.75 0.30
N LEU A 11 -17.86 -2.60 0.82
CA LEU A 11 -16.65 -1.96 0.38
C LEU A 11 -15.43 -2.50 1.04
N THR A 12 -15.60 -3.13 2.16
CA THR A 12 -14.49 -3.62 2.93
C THR A 12 -13.66 -4.66 2.22
N VAL A 13 -14.27 -5.45 1.39
CA VAL A 13 -13.52 -6.47 0.67
C VAL A 13 -12.50 -5.80 -0.23
N HIS A 14 -12.93 -4.77 -0.94
CA HIS A 14 -12.04 -4.05 -1.82
C HIS A 14 -10.93 -3.38 -1.02
N ARG A 15 -11.29 -2.77 0.10
CA ARG A 15 -10.31 -2.11 0.93
C ARG A 15 -9.31 -3.09 1.50
N TYR A 16 -9.79 -4.27 1.84
CA TYR A 16 -8.92 -5.29 2.39
C TYR A 16 -7.87 -5.69 1.35
N ILE A 17 -8.28 -5.83 0.09
CA ILE A 17 -7.38 -6.19 -0.96
C ILE A 17 -6.36 -5.09 -1.18
N VAL A 18 -6.79 -3.83 -1.16
CA VAL A 18 -5.91 -2.72 -1.36
C VAL A 18 -4.92 -2.63 -0.20
N LYS A 19 -5.42 -2.85 1.01
CA LYS A 19 -4.55 -2.79 2.16
C LYS A 19 -3.49 -3.88 2.11
N ALA A 20 -3.88 -5.06 1.67
CA ALA A 20 -2.93 -6.15 1.55
C ALA A 20 -1.84 -5.81 0.55
N LYS A 21 -2.21 -5.16 -0.55
CA LYS A 21 -1.24 -4.77 -1.54
C LYS A 21 -0.32 -3.70 -0.97
N LEU A 22 -0.87 -2.78 -0.19
CA LEU A 22 -0.07 -1.73 0.40
C LEU A 22 0.87 -2.26 1.46
N ASP A 23 0.44 -3.26 2.20
CA ASP A 23 1.31 -3.87 3.18
C ASP A 23 2.51 -4.51 2.48
N PHE A 24 2.25 -5.13 1.34
CA PHE A 24 3.30 -5.73 0.56
C PHE A 24 4.24 -4.66 0.02
N CYS A 25 3.69 -3.53 -0.43
CA CYS A 25 4.49 -2.43 -0.91
C CYS A 25 5.38 -1.89 0.20
N LYS A 26 4.81 -1.79 1.38
CA LYS A 26 5.54 -1.28 2.51
C LYS A 26 6.73 -2.18 2.80
N LYS A 27 6.52 -3.47 2.74
CA LYS A 27 7.57 -4.43 2.95
C LYS A 27 8.67 -4.29 1.90
N LEU A 28 8.29 -4.11 0.65
CA LEU A 28 9.26 -3.94 -0.41
C LEU A 28 10.10 -2.68 -0.20
N ILE A 29 9.46 -1.63 0.26
CA ILE A 29 10.18 -0.39 0.53
C ILE A 29 11.17 -0.60 1.65
N GLU A 30 10.78 -1.37 2.66
CA GLU A 30 11.66 -1.66 3.77
C GLU A 30 12.87 -2.45 3.31
N GLU A 31 12.70 -3.22 2.25
CA GLU A 31 13.79 -3.99 1.71
C GLU A 31 14.72 -3.15 0.84
N GLY A 32 14.35 -1.90 0.62
CA GLY A 32 15.18 -1.03 -0.18
C GLY A 32 14.88 -0.97 -1.66
N LYS A 33 13.76 -1.51 -2.07
CA LYS A 33 13.43 -1.49 -3.48
C LYS A 33 12.97 -0.12 -3.92
N PRO A 34 13.25 0.26 -5.15
CA PRO A 34 12.84 1.56 -5.66
C PRO A 34 11.32 1.67 -5.67
N ILE A 35 10.82 2.82 -5.31
CA ILE A 35 9.39 3.01 -5.23
C ILE A 35 8.70 2.78 -6.56
N VAL A 36 9.35 3.11 -7.64
CA VAL A 36 8.79 2.90 -8.96
C VAL A 36 8.55 1.42 -9.20
N ASP A 37 9.51 0.60 -8.81
CA ASP A 37 9.39 -0.84 -8.97
C ASP A 37 8.32 -1.38 -8.04
N VAL A 38 8.21 -0.82 -6.86
CA VAL A 38 7.23 -1.26 -5.88
C VAL A 38 5.82 -1.10 -6.46
N ALA A 39 5.56 -0.01 -7.16
CA ALA A 39 4.26 0.23 -7.74
C ALA A 39 3.92 -0.85 -8.75
N HIS A 40 4.89 -1.27 -9.52
CA HIS A 40 4.67 -2.30 -10.51
C HIS A 40 4.49 -3.66 -9.87
N ILE A 41 5.34 -3.98 -8.93
CA ILE A 41 5.30 -5.27 -8.26
C ILE A 41 4.00 -5.46 -7.50
N CYS A 42 3.52 -4.42 -6.86
CA CYS A 42 2.30 -4.51 -6.11
C CYS A 42 1.05 -4.55 -6.97
N GLY A 43 1.21 -4.28 -8.24
CA GLY A 43 0.06 -4.33 -9.12
C GLY A 43 -0.89 -3.17 -8.98
N LEU A 44 -0.40 -2.04 -8.52
CA LEU A 44 -1.23 -0.86 -8.38
C LEU A 44 -1.31 -0.05 -9.67
N GLY A 45 -0.55 -0.45 -10.65
CA GLY A 45 -0.64 0.18 -11.96
C GLY A 45 0.37 1.27 -12.19
N SER A 46 0.40 2.25 -11.35
CA SER A 46 1.34 3.33 -11.54
C SER A 46 1.72 3.93 -10.21
N TYR A 47 2.75 4.75 -10.23
CA TYR A 47 3.23 5.38 -9.02
C TYR A 47 2.16 6.29 -8.44
N ASN A 48 1.38 6.95 -9.27
CA ASN A 48 0.34 7.83 -8.79
C ASN A 48 -0.68 7.06 -7.95
N ASN A 49 -1.05 5.88 -8.41
CA ASN A 49 -2.00 5.06 -7.69
C ASN A 49 -1.40 4.63 -6.35
N LEU A 50 -0.15 4.25 -6.37
CA LEU A 50 0.52 3.84 -5.15
C LEU A 50 0.60 5.02 -4.19
N PHE A 51 0.97 6.19 -4.70
CA PHE A 51 1.09 7.38 -3.90
C PHE A 51 -0.22 7.70 -3.18
N ARG A 52 -1.29 7.75 -3.92
CA ARG A 52 -2.59 8.08 -3.34
C ARG A 52 -3.07 7.04 -2.34
N ALA A 53 -2.99 5.79 -2.71
CA ALA A 53 -3.45 4.74 -1.83
C ALA A 53 -2.61 4.65 -0.57
N PHE A 54 -1.30 4.76 -0.72
CA PHE A 54 -0.39 4.66 0.39
C PHE A 54 -0.63 5.81 1.37
N LYS A 55 -0.73 7.02 0.87
CA LYS A 55 -0.95 8.15 1.72
C LYS A 55 -2.29 8.07 2.42
N ARG A 56 -3.30 7.60 1.72
CA ARG A 56 -4.61 7.47 2.30
C ARG A 56 -4.62 6.43 3.40
N GLU A 57 -3.93 5.34 3.20
CA GLU A 57 -3.94 4.26 4.18
C GLU A 57 -3.01 4.49 5.35
N PHE A 58 -1.84 4.99 5.11
CA PHE A 58 -0.84 5.16 6.15
C PHE A 58 -0.59 6.59 6.61
N GLY A 59 -1.17 7.55 5.93
CA GLY A 59 -1.01 8.93 6.30
C GLY A 59 0.26 9.62 5.81
N ILE A 60 1.14 8.88 5.19
CA ILE A 60 2.35 9.47 4.64
C ILE A 60 2.58 8.91 3.25
N THR A 61 3.42 9.58 2.48
CA THR A 61 3.67 9.13 1.13
C THR A 61 4.70 8.02 1.12
N PRO A 62 4.74 7.21 0.07
CA PRO A 62 5.73 6.15 -0.02
C PRO A 62 7.14 6.70 0.03
N LYS A 63 7.35 7.87 -0.56
CA LYS A 63 8.65 8.46 -0.57
C LYS A 63 9.06 8.88 0.82
N GLU A 64 8.13 9.42 1.59
CA GLU A 64 8.42 9.82 2.94
C GLU A 64 8.77 8.60 3.79
N TYR A 65 8.06 7.54 3.58
CA TYR A 65 8.30 6.31 4.32
C TYR A 65 9.69 5.76 3.96
N TYR A 66 10.01 5.80 2.68
CA TYR A 66 11.30 5.33 2.20
C TYR A 66 12.43 6.14 2.84
N ASN A 67 12.24 7.46 2.91
CA ASN A 67 13.23 8.33 3.50
C ASN A 67 13.38 8.09 5.00
N GLN A 68 12.29 7.81 5.67
CA GLN A 68 12.34 7.52 7.09
C GLN A 68 13.14 6.26 7.37
N ILE A 69 12.94 5.25 6.55
CA ILE A 69 13.68 4.02 6.71
C ILE A 69 15.15 4.23 6.47
N LYS A 70 15.47 4.95 5.42
CA LYS A 70 16.85 5.23 5.10
C LYS A 70 17.51 6.01 6.20
N LYS A 71 16.79 6.94 6.76
CA LYS A 71 17.32 7.76 7.78
C LYS A 71 17.55 6.99 9.05
N SER A 72 16.68 6.05 9.36
CA SER A 72 16.80 5.25 10.53
C SER A 72 18.02 4.38 10.52
N LYS A 73 18.47 4.05 9.33
CA LYS A 73 19.64 3.24 9.26
C LYS A 73 20.86 4.08 9.42
#